data_2592f264ca5e0f946de875a504f1dd15
#
_entry.id   2592f264ca5e0f946de875a504f1dd15
#
_cell.length_a   1.000
_cell.length_b   1.000
_cell.length_c   1.000
_cell.angle_alpha   90.00
_cell.angle_beta   90.00
_cell.angle_gamma   90.00
#
_symmetry.space_group_name_H-M   'P 1'
#
loop_
_entity.id
_entity.type
_entity.pdbx_description
1 polymer ?
#
loop_
_entity_poly.entity_id
_entity_poly.type
_entity_poly.pdbx_seq_one_letter_code
_entity_poly.pdbx_strand_id
1 'polypeptide(L)'
;MQSKSLFTLFTALAVASASPLRRRCTNSTIPTPINQVNSTSAVTPTLPTTGSGTQLDGPGNATLKYILVGHGIQNYTCTAADATAASVGALAVVWDITDLYPGSSSSSLSASDFNLLTSRVLRTTEIPLNMASDGSTGAVVASPFPAPVDLVIEGITSAVKFMGHHFFDISGTPTFDLSGAGDGEYFKGKKDANIPAPSDADKGLDPATGAVDWLRLSDKGTSTGVSLVYRVLTAGGNPDACTIAGQTQSVPYTAQYWIYSN
;
A
#
# COMPACT_ATOMS: atom_id res chain seq x y z
N MET A 1 -56.94 -9.39 41.07
CA MET A 1 -58.21 -9.01 40.43
C MET A 1 -57.91 -8.62 38.99
N GLN A 2 -58.29 -9.47 38.09
CA GLN A 2 -59.05 -9.28 36.85
C GLN A 2 -58.43 -8.28 35.87
N SER A 3 -58.32 -8.48 34.60
CA SER A 3 -59.09 -9.32 33.67
C SER A 3 -58.33 -9.46 32.34
N LYS A 4 -58.54 -10.61 31.71
CA LYS A 4 -58.11 -10.99 30.34
C LYS A 4 -58.91 -10.18 29.31
N SER A 5 -58.32 -9.90 28.16
CA SER A 5 -59.06 -9.83 26.91
C SER A 5 -58.19 -10.30 25.73
N LEU A 6 -58.69 -11.35 25.15
CA LEU A 6 -58.24 -12.07 23.97
C LEU A 6 -58.91 -11.41 22.75
N PHE A 7 -58.14 -10.96 21.75
CA PHE A 7 -58.70 -10.63 20.44
C PHE A 7 -58.02 -11.46 19.34
N THR A 8 -58.82 -12.37 18.83
CA THR A 8 -58.50 -13.19 17.66
C THR A 8 -58.87 -12.42 16.40
N LEU A 9 -57.95 -12.26 15.49
CA LEU A 9 -58.25 -11.68 14.17
C LEU A 9 -57.93 -12.73 13.08
N PHE A 10 -58.99 -13.12 12.34
CA PHE A 10 -58.94 -13.99 11.16
C PHE A 10 -58.32 -13.25 9.97
N THR A 11 -57.34 -13.85 9.32
CA THR A 11 -56.86 -13.42 8.01
C THR A 11 -57.36 -14.41 6.95
N ALA A 12 -58.12 -13.90 6.00
CA ALA A 12 -58.60 -14.63 4.83
C ALA A 12 -57.49 -14.71 3.76
N LEU A 13 -57.26 -15.96 3.29
CA LEU A 13 -56.36 -16.21 2.14
C LEU A 13 -57.17 -15.97 0.86
N ALA A 14 -56.70 -15.06 0.02
CA ALA A 14 -57.16 -14.91 -1.36
C ALA A 14 -56.22 -15.66 -2.31
N VAL A 15 -56.69 -16.72 -2.95
CA VAL A 15 -55.92 -17.47 -3.97
C VAL A 15 -56.23 -16.85 -5.35
N ALA A 16 -55.27 -16.25 -5.95
CA ALA A 16 -55.38 -15.75 -7.34
C ALA A 16 -54.81 -16.81 -8.31
N SER A 17 -55.71 -17.40 -9.10
CA SER A 17 -55.37 -18.34 -10.17
C SER A 17 -54.91 -17.57 -11.41
N ALA A 18 -53.65 -17.69 -11.79
CA ALA A 18 -53.15 -17.17 -13.06
C ALA A 18 -53.09 -18.28 -14.11
N SER A 19 -53.89 -18.15 -15.18
CA SER A 19 -53.86 -19.05 -16.33
C SER A 19 -52.66 -18.74 -17.28
N PRO A 20 -51.99 -19.76 -17.82
CA PRO A 20 -50.86 -19.51 -18.71
C PRO A 20 -51.34 -19.19 -20.14
N LEU A 21 -51.01 -18.00 -20.64
CA LEU A 21 -51.11 -17.63 -22.04
C LEU A 21 -50.05 -18.36 -22.86
N ARG A 22 -50.46 -19.36 -23.65
CA ARG A 22 -49.59 -19.96 -24.68
C ARG A 22 -49.31 -18.93 -25.78
N ARG A 23 -48.10 -18.41 -25.81
CA ARG A 23 -47.56 -17.72 -27.02
C ARG A 23 -46.93 -18.74 -27.96
N ARG A 24 -47.46 -18.76 -29.18
CA ARG A 24 -47.00 -19.54 -30.33
C ARG A 24 -45.66 -18.95 -30.79
N CYS A 25 -44.57 -19.72 -30.67
CA CYS A 25 -43.26 -19.31 -31.23
C CYS A 25 -43.29 -19.45 -32.74
N THR A 26 -43.15 -18.36 -33.43
CA THR A 26 -42.75 -18.31 -34.84
C THR A 26 -41.20 -18.19 -34.89
N ASN A 27 -40.63 -19.03 -35.76
CA ASN A 27 -39.24 -19.06 -36.24
C ASN A 27 -38.29 -18.06 -35.57
N SER A 28 -37.47 -18.53 -34.63
CA SER A 28 -36.29 -17.82 -34.17
C SER A 28 -35.07 -18.45 -34.84
N THR A 29 -34.42 -17.74 -35.71
CA THR A 29 -33.06 -17.97 -36.14
C THR A 29 -32.18 -18.01 -34.87
N ILE A 30 -31.49 -19.13 -34.65
CA ILE A 30 -30.53 -19.29 -33.58
C ILE A 30 -29.44 -18.21 -33.75
N PRO A 31 -29.23 -17.31 -32.76
CA PRO A 31 -28.10 -16.40 -32.82
C PRO A 31 -26.82 -17.23 -32.73
N THR A 32 -25.92 -17.05 -33.66
CA THR A 32 -24.54 -17.56 -33.59
C THR A 32 -23.94 -17.10 -32.28
N PRO A 33 -23.29 -17.99 -31.48
CA PRO A 33 -22.63 -17.55 -30.28
C PRO A 33 -21.53 -16.54 -30.63
N ILE A 34 -21.69 -15.32 -30.13
CA ILE A 34 -20.63 -14.31 -30.19
C ILE A 34 -19.52 -14.86 -29.29
N ASN A 35 -18.45 -15.36 -29.88
CA ASN A 35 -17.20 -15.56 -29.19
C ASN A 35 -16.73 -14.18 -28.74
N GLN A 36 -17.04 -13.81 -27.50
CA GLN A 36 -16.31 -12.77 -26.81
C GLN A 36 -14.90 -13.30 -26.60
N VAL A 37 -14.01 -12.97 -27.51
CA VAL A 37 -12.59 -12.98 -27.27
C VAL A 37 -12.36 -11.84 -26.28
N ASN A 38 -12.38 -12.16 -24.98
CA ASN A 38 -11.82 -11.31 -23.96
C ASN A 38 -10.30 -11.30 -24.21
N SER A 39 -9.85 -10.51 -25.17
CA SER A 39 -8.49 -10.03 -25.20
C SER A 39 -8.39 -8.98 -24.08
N THR A 40 -8.17 -9.42 -22.86
CA THR A 40 -7.64 -8.57 -21.81
C THR A 40 -6.23 -8.23 -22.27
N SER A 41 -6.08 -7.09 -22.96
CA SER A 41 -4.76 -6.49 -23.13
C SER A 41 -4.19 -6.33 -21.72
N ALA A 42 -3.05 -6.97 -21.46
CA ALA A 42 -2.39 -6.85 -20.18
C ALA A 42 -2.13 -5.35 -19.92
N VAL A 43 -2.70 -4.83 -18.85
CA VAL A 43 -2.48 -3.42 -18.46
C VAL A 43 -1.05 -3.30 -17.98
N THR A 44 -0.27 -2.42 -18.59
CA THR A 44 1.08 -2.09 -18.12
C THR A 44 0.96 -1.02 -17.05
N PRO A 45 1.35 -1.31 -15.80
CA PRO A 45 1.33 -0.31 -14.74
C PRO A 45 2.21 0.88 -15.07
N THR A 46 1.71 2.08 -14.80
CA THR A 46 2.43 3.35 -14.99
C THR A 46 2.66 4.04 -13.66
N LEU A 47 3.87 4.57 -13.45
CA LEU A 47 4.19 5.33 -12.24
C LEU A 47 3.17 6.45 -12.04
N PRO A 48 2.66 6.62 -10.80
CA PRO A 48 1.81 7.75 -10.48
C PRO A 48 2.55 9.07 -10.62
N THR A 49 1.80 10.13 -10.90
CA THR A 49 2.31 11.50 -10.97
C THR A 49 1.73 12.34 -9.83
N THR A 50 2.40 13.42 -9.45
CA THR A 50 1.92 14.35 -8.42
C THR A 50 0.80 15.28 -8.90
N GLY A 51 0.37 15.15 -10.16
CA GLY A 51 -0.65 15.99 -10.77
C GLY A 51 -0.18 17.38 -11.21
N SER A 52 0.86 17.94 -10.58
CA SER A 52 1.44 19.23 -10.92
C SER A 52 2.92 19.31 -10.51
N GLY A 53 3.67 20.22 -11.14
CA GLY A 53 5.07 20.44 -10.80
C GLY A 53 6.05 19.45 -11.42
N THR A 54 7.27 19.42 -10.86
CA THR A 54 8.35 18.52 -11.31
C THR A 54 7.98 17.08 -10.98
N GLN A 55 8.17 16.19 -11.94
CA GLN A 55 7.99 14.75 -11.79
C GLN A 55 9.36 14.06 -11.63
N LEU A 56 9.35 12.87 -11.04
CA LEU A 56 10.51 11.99 -11.07
C LEU A 56 10.71 11.46 -12.51
N ASP A 57 11.96 11.33 -12.94
CA ASP A 57 12.26 10.70 -14.22
C ASP A 57 11.73 9.27 -14.26
N GLY A 58 11.20 8.85 -15.39
CA GLY A 58 10.67 7.51 -15.59
C GLY A 58 11.73 6.40 -15.53
N PRO A 59 11.31 5.13 -15.54
CA PRO A 59 12.21 3.98 -15.36
C PRO A 59 13.10 3.69 -16.60
N GLY A 60 12.94 4.44 -17.71
CA GLY A 60 13.69 4.19 -18.93
C GLY A 60 13.35 2.82 -19.52
N ASN A 61 14.39 1.99 -19.72
CA ASN A 61 14.24 0.62 -20.26
C ASN A 61 14.04 -0.44 -19.17
N ALA A 62 14.06 -0.05 -17.88
CA ALA A 62 13.87 -1.01 -16.80
C ALA A 62 12.43 -1.51 -16.76
N THR A 63 12.27 -2.80 -16.51
CA THR A 63 10.98 -3.50 -16.45
C THR A 63 10.46 -3.54 -15.02
N LEU A 64 9.18 -3.22 -14.82
CA LEU A 64 8.54 -3.34 -13.52
C LEU A 64 8.47 -4.83 -13.11
N LYS A 65 8.92 -5.12 -11.90
CA LYS A 65 8.82 -6.45 -11.29
C LYS A 65 7.69 -6.53 -10.28
N TYR A 66 7.66 -5.57 -9.34
CA TYR A 66 6.68 -5.56 -8.25
C TYR A 66 6.21 -4.16 -7.96
N ILE A 67 5.00 -4.05 -7.46
CA ILE A 67 4.50 -2.90 -6.72
C ILE A 67 4.26 -3.36 -5.29
N LEU A 68 4.97 -2.77 -4.34
CA LEU A 68 4.88 -3.14 -2.93
C LEU A 68 4.20 -2.04 -2.13
N VAL A 69 3.46 -2.40 -1.09
CA VAL A 69 3.11 -1.49 -0.01
C VAL A 69 4.06 -1.74 1.16
N GLY A 70 4.71 -0.69 1.65
CA GLY A 70 5.57 -0.75 2.82
C GLY A 70 4.97 0.04 3.97
N HIS A 71 4.98 -0.54 5.18
CA HIS A 71 4.52 0.11 6.40
C HIS A 71 5.58 -0.03 7.50
N GLY A 72 5.80 1.06 8.25
CA GLY A 72 6.79 1.08 9.30
C GLY A 72 7.03 2.48 9.86
N ILE A 73 8.29 2.82 10.12
CA ILE A 73 8.71 4.10 10.73
C ILE A 73 9.83 4.77 9.95
N GLN A 74 9.79 6.10 9.92
CA GLN A 74 10.91 6.96 9.54
C GLN A 74 11.59 7.45 10.81
N ASN A 75 12.91 7.35 10.88
CA ASN A 75 13.69 7.74 12.05
C ASN A 75 14.43 9.06 11.81
N TYR A 76 14.44 9.91 12.83
CA TYR A 76 15.05 11.23 12.80
C TYR A 76 15.84 11.53 14.06
N THR A 77 16.77 12.46 13.93
CA THR A 77 17.52 13.05 15.05
C THR A 77 17.58 14.57 14.91
N CYS A 78 17.60 15.24 16.05
CA CYS A 78 17.68 16.69 16.17
C CYS A 78 19.06 17.12 16.64
N THR A 79 19.71 18.04 15.95
CA THR A 79 21.02 18.58 16.34
C THR A 79 20.91 19.74 17.32
N ALA A 80 19.79 20.47 17.31
CA ALA A 80 19.49 21.59 18.19
C ALA A 80 17.96 21.80 18.27
N ALA A 81 17.50 22.62 19.22
CA ALA A 81 16.14 23.17 19.19
C ALA A 81 15.95 24.00 17.91
N ASP A 82 14.72 23.97 17.36
CA ASP A 82 14.32 24.66 16.14
C ASP A 82 15.11 24.26 14.86
N ALA A 83 16.01 23.27 14.96
CA ALA A 83 16.66 22.69 13.78
C ALA A 83 15.68 21.82 12.97
N THR A 84 15.94 21.68 11.69
CA THR A 84 15.28 20.67 10.88
C THR A 84 15.73 19.28 11.33
N ALA A 85 14.81 18.40 11.66
CA ALA A 85 15.11 17.03 12.02
C ALA A 85 15.81 16.31 10.84
N ALA A 86 16.96 15.70 11.12
CA ALA A 86 17.73 14.97 10.13
C ALA A 86 17.25 13.52 10.07
N SER A 87 16.89 13.03 8.88
CA SER A 87 16.55 11.63 8.67
C SER A 87 17.78 10.76 8.89
N VAL A 88 17.64 9.74 9.73
CA VAL A 88 18.70 8.74 10.04
C VAL A 88 18.32 7.35 9.53
N GLY A 89 17.21 7.23 8.79
CA GLY A 89 16.81 5.99 8.15
C GLY A 89 15.34 5.66 8.31
N ALA A 90 15.00 4.46 7.84
CA ALA A 90 13.65 3.91 7.91
C ALA A 90 13.71 2.42 8.24
N LEU A 91 12.62 1.91 8.78
CA LEU A 91 12.34 0.48 8.92
C LEU A 91 10.92 0.24 8.45
N ALA A 92 10.72 -0.72 7.54
CA ALA A 92 9.38 -1.12 7.11
C ALA A 92 9.35 -2.59 6.70
N VAL A 93 8.20 -3.22 6.89
CA VAL A 93 7.85 -4.48 6.23
C VAL A 93 7.18 -4.14 4.90
N VAL A 94 7.44 -4.94 3.87
CA VAL A 94 6.88 -4.73 2.52
C VAL A 94 6.11 -5.95 2.04
N TRP A 95 4.98 -5.72 1.35
CA TRP A 95 4.08 -6.73 0.81
C TRP A 95 3.72 -6.44 -0.64
N ASP A 96 3.49 -7.49 -1.42
CA ASP A 96 3.16 -7.41 -2.85
C ASP A 96 1.70 -7.00 -3.07
N ILE A 97 1.50 -5.88 -3.75
CA ILE A 97 0.20 -5.37 -4.19
C ILE A 97 0.09 -5.28 -5.72
N THR A 98 0.96 -5.94 -6.46
CA THR A 98 1.01 -5.88 -7.93
C THR A 98 -0.32 -6.29 -8.55
N ASP A 99 -0.93 -7.36 -8.05
CA ASP A 99 -2.22 -7.86 -8.53
C ASP A 99 -3.40 -6.94 -8.19
N LEU A 100 -3.22 -6.00 -7.26
CA LEU A 100 -4.24 -5.00 -6.93
C LEU A 100 -4.21 -3.78 -7.86
N TYR A 101 -3.19 -3.66 -8.73
CA TYR A 101 -3.10 -2.56 -9.67
C TYR A 101 -4.31 -2.55 -10.62
N PRO A 102 -4.90 -1.37 -10.94
CA PRO A 102 -6.11 -1.28 -11.75
C PRO A 102 -6.01 -2.00 -13.09
N GLY A 103 -6.86 -3.01 -13.28
CA GLY A 103 -6.93 -3.80 -14.51
C GLY A 103 -5.86 -4.88 -14.67
N SER A 104 -5.01 -5.15 -13.68
CA SER A 104 -3.97 -6.19 -13.75
C SER A 104 -4.53 -7.60 -13.56
N SER A 105 -5.54 -7.75 -12.73
CA SER A 105 -6.10 -9.06 -12.35
C SER A 105 -7.59 -8.98 -12.02
N SER A 106 -8.20 -10.12 -11.69
CA SER A 106 -9.57 -10.17 -11.14
C SER A 106 -9.67 -9.59 -9.71
N SER A 107 -8.56 -9.42 -9.02
CA SER A 107 -8.46 -8.81 -7.70
C SER A 107 -8.11 -7.33 -7.73
N SER A 108 -7.94 -6.74 -8.93
CA SER A 108 -7.53 -5.34 -9.08
C SER A 108 -8.56 -4.38 -8.49
N LEU A 109 -8.06 -3.28 -7.95
CA LEU A 109 -8.84 -2.20 -7.37
C LEU A 109 -9.19 -1.14 -8.41
N SER A 110 -10.10 -0.23 -8.06
CA SER A 110 -10.21 1.03 -8.79
C SER A 110 -8.92 1.84 -8.64
N ALA A 111 -8.63 2.74 -9.58
CA ALA A 111 -7.46 3.62 -9.49
C ALA A 111 -7.47 4.46 -8.20
N SER A 112 -8.65 4.93 -7.78
CA SER A 112 -8.82 5.68 -6.54
C SER A 112 -8.47 4.83 -5.32
N ASP A 113 -9.00 3.61 -5.20
CA ASP A 113 -8.73 2.73 -4.06
C ASP A 113 -7.28 2.28 -4.02
N PHE A 114 -6.67 2.01 -5.19
CA PHE A 114 -5.26 1.66 -5.27
C PHE A 114 -4.34 2.79 -4.80
N ASN A 115 -4.63 4.04 -5.18
CA ASN A 115 -3.87 5.20 -4.74
C ASN A 115 -4.05 5.50 -3.25
N LEU A 116 -5.19 5.14 -2.66
CA LEU A 116 -5.49 5.31 -1.24
C LEU A 116 -4.99 4.16 -0.35
N LEU A 117 -4.38 3.11 -0.92
CA LEU A 117 -3.92 1.95 -0.13
C LEU A 117 -2.94 2.34 0.97
N THR A 118 -2.02 3.26 0.70
CA THR A 118 -1.04 3.69 1.70
C THR A 118 -1.70 4.37 2.89
N SER A 119 -2.66 5.27 2.65
CA SER A 119 -3.43 5.89 3.72
C SER A 119 -4.26 4.87 4.51
N ARG A 120 -4.88 3.92 3.80
CA ARG A 120 -5.65 2.85 4.42
C ARG A 120 -4.77 1.97 5.33
N VAL A 121 -3.64 1.47 4.83
CA VAL A 121 -2.71 0.66 5.61
C VAL A 121 -2.20 1.44 6.82
N LEU A 122 -1.79 2.71 6.65
CA LEU A 122 -1.32 3.54 7.76
C LEU A 122 -2.36 3.65 8.88
N ARG A 123 -3.65 3.73 8.55
CA ARG A 123 -4.73 4.02 9.52
C ARG A 123 -5.40 2.80 10.11
N THR A 124 -5.28 1.64 9.45
CA THR A 124 -6.02 0.42 9.86
C THR A 124 -5.11 -0.75 10.24
N THR A 125 -3.78 -0.59 10.08
CA THR A 125 -2.81 -1.63 10.40
C THR A 125 -1.84 -1.14 11.47
N GLU A 126 -1.58 -1.96 12.47
CA GLU A 126 -0.54 -1.67 13.47
C GLU A 126 0.85 -1.63 12.82
N ILE A 127 1.78 -0.87 13.41
CA ILE A 127 3.17 -0.82 12.93
C ILE A 127 3.76 -2.24 12.99
N PRO A 128 4.18 -2.82 11.86
CA PRO A 128 4.61 -4.22 11.78
C PRO A 128 6.07 -4.41 12.23
N LEU A 129 6.43 -3.83 13.35
CA LEU A 129 7.79 -3.86 13.92
C LEU A 129 7.73 -4.24 15.39
N ASN A 130 8.80 -4.82 15.88
CA ASN A 130 9.02 -5.02 17.31
C ASN A 130 9.38 -3.67 17.94
N MET A 131 8.38 -2.88 18.32
CA MET A 131 8.58 -1.57 18.91
C MET A 131 9.20 -1.70 20.31
N ALA A 132 10.10 -0.78 20.65
CA ALA A 132 10.72 -0.73 21.95
C ALA A 132 9.66 -0.46 23.05
N SER A 133 9.75 -1.16 24.17
CA SER A 133 8.84 -1.03 25.32
C SER A 133 9.50 -0.45 26.56
N ASP A 134 10.79 -0.12 26.47
CA ASP A 134 11.62 0.41 27.58
C ASP A 134 11.63 1.94 27.64
N GLY A 135 10.80 2.61 26.84
CA GLY A 135 10.74 4.06 26.71
C GLY A 135 11.71 4.65 25.68
N SER A 136 12.52 3.83 25.02
CA SER A 136 13.32 4.27 23.88
C SER A 136 12.44 4.48 22.64
N THR A 137 12.88 5.36 21.74
CA THR A 137 12.16 5.67 20.52
C THR A 137 12.46 4.61 19.45
N GLY A 138 11.41 4.14 18.75
CA GLY A 138 11.55 3.28 17.60
C GLY A 138 11.47 1.79 17.88
N ALA A 139 12.02 1.00 16.97
CA ALA A 139 12.00 -0.46 17.07
C ALA A 139 13.21 -1.00 17.86
N VAL A 140 13.06 -2.19 18.41
CA VAL A 140 14.13 -2.93 19.10
C VAL A 140 15.31 -3.16 18.13
N VAL A 141 16.45 -2.57 18.42
CA VAL A 141 17.61 -2.55 17.49
C VAL A 141 18.10 -3.96 17.15
N ALA A 142 18.13 -4.88 18.12
CA ALA A 142 18.66 -6.23 17.92
C ALA A 142 17.71 -7.14 17.10
N SER A 143 16.42 -6.83 17.06
CA SER A 143 15.41 -7.64 16.36
C SER A 143 14.22 -6.75 15.97
N PRO A 144 14.38 -5.85 14.99
CA PRO A 144 13.34 -4.87 14.67
C PRO A 144 12.14 -5.48 13.95
N PHE A 145 12.32 -6.59 13.25
CA PHE A 145 11.26 -7.23 12.45
C PHE A 145 10.70 -8.47 13.16
N PRO A 146 9.37 -8.59 13.25
CA PRO A 146 8.72 -9.82 13.69
C PRO A 146 8.84 -10.94 12.64
N ALA A 147 8.30 -12.13 12.96
CA ALA A 147 8.18 -13.20 11.97
C ALA A 147 7.38 -12.75 10.75
N PRO A 148 7.76 -13.19 9.53
CA PRO A 148 7.04 -12.86 8.30
C PRO A 148 5.57 -13.30 8.35
N VAL A 149 4.65 -12.37 8.01
CA VAL A 149 3.23 -12.66 7.84
C VAL A 149 2.67 -11.88 6.65
N ASP A 150 1.71 -12.48 5.94
CA ASP A 150 0.95 -11.81 4.89
C ASP A 150 0.07 -10.72 5.52
N LEU A 151 -0.12 -9.60 4.83
CA LEU A 151 -0.88 -8.46 5.34
C LEU A 151 -2.36 -8.58 4.95
N VAL A 152 -3.24 -8.47 5.94
CA VAL A 152 -4.67 -8.28 5.74
C VAL A 152 -4.96 -6.78 5.73
N ILE A 153 -5.45 -6.27 4.59
CA ILE A 153 -5.82 -4.86 4.45
C ILE A 153 -7.34 -4.74 4.55
N GLU A 154 -7.84 -3.83 5.36
CA GLU A 154 -9.27 -3.59 5.51
C GLU A 154 -9.93 -3.31 4.15
N GLY A 155 -11.01 -4.04 3.85
CA GLY A 155 -11.75 -3.94 2.59
C GLY A 155 -11.12 -4.71 1.41
N ILE A 156 -9.99 -5.39 1.60
CA ILE A 156 -9.38 -6.30 0.62
C ILE A 156 -9.68 -7.74 1.04
N THR A 157 -10.22 -8.53 0.13
CA THR A 157 -10.70 -9.90 0.43
C THR A 157 -9.57 -10.90 0.68
N SER A 158 -8.42 -10.72 0.04
CA SER A 158 -7.28 -11.63 0.15
C SER A 158 -6.10 -10.93 0.82
N ALA A 159 -5.41 -11.62 1.70
CA ALA A 159 -4.16 -11.13 2.24
C ALA A 159 -3.12 -10.94 1.13
N VAL A 160 -2.34 -9.87 1.21
CA VAL A 160 -1.24 -9.61 0.29
C VAL A 160 0.05 -10.20 0.83
N LYS A 161 0.88 -10.76 -0.07
CA LYS A 161 2.03 -11.57 0.26
C LYS A 161 3.16 -10.76 0.88
N PHE A 162 3.74 -11.29 1.96
CA PHE A 162 5.00 -10.80 2.49
C PHE A 162 6.10 -10.90 1.43
N MET A 163 6.83 -9.79 1.24
CA MET A 163 7.93 -9.70 0.27
C MET A 163 9.28 -9.47 0.92
N GLY A 164 9.31 -8.90 2.13
CA GLY A 164 10.58 -8.64 2.80
C GLY A 164 10.59 -7.37 3.64
N HIS A 165 11.79 -6.76 3.72
CA HIS A 165 12.04 -5.64 4.60
C HIS A 165 12.74 -4.49 3.86
N HIS A 166 12.40 -3.27 4.26
CA HIS A 166 13.14 -2.06 3.92
C HIS A 166 13.80 -1.51 5.19
N PHE A 167 15.09 -1.24 5.11
CA PHE A 167 15.87 -0.69 6.20
C PHE A 167 17.07 0.10 5.67
N PHE A 168 17.78 0.78 6.58
CA PHE A 168 19.06 1.39 6.26
C PHE A 168 20.16 0.54 6.89
N ASP A 169 21.14 0.13 6.07
CA ASP A 169 22.28 -0.64 6.56
C ASP A 169 23.20 0.22 7.43
N ILE A 170 24.21 -0.39 8.04
CA ILE A 170 25.15 0.29 8.95
C ILE A 170 25.90 1.47 8.28
N SER A 171 25.94 1.50 6.94
CA SER A 171 26.50 2.60 6.16
C SER A 171 25.49 3.70 5.84
N GLY A 172 24.27 3.62 6.35
CA GLY A 172 23.18 4.54 6.05
C GLY A 172 22.65 4.38 4.62
N THR A 173 22.79 3.19 4.01
CA THR A 173 22.33 2.91 2.66
C THR A 173 20.88 2.36 2.71
N PRO A 174 19.92 2.97 1.98
CA PRO A 174 18.59 2.40 1.86
C PRO A 174 18.65 1.03 1.17
N THR A 175 18.13 0.04 1.85
CA THR A 175 18.23 -1.37 1.48
C THR A 175 16.84 -2.00 1.43
N PHE A 176 16.59 -2.86 0.45
CA PHE A 176 15.46 -3.76 0.39
C PHE A 176 15.99 -5.20 0.34
N ASP A 177 15.62 -5.98 1.34
CA ASP A 177 15.77 -7.44 1.33
C ASP A 177 14.42 -8.04 0.93
N LEU A 178 14.33 -8.53 -0.30
CA LEU A 178 13.11 -9.10 -0.86
C LEU A 178 13.14 -10.64 -0.82
N SER A 179 13.66 -11.19 0.25
CA SER A 179 13.77 -12.65 0.44
C SER A 179 12.41 -13.38 0.39
N GLY A 180 11.31 -12.69 0.65
CA GLY A 180 9.95 -13.23 0.47
C GLY A 180 9.56 -13.49 -0.98
N ALA A 181 10.23 -12.87 -1.96
CA ALA A 181 10.04 -13.18 -3.39
C ALA A 181 10.55 -14.57 -3.80
N GLY A 182 11.41 -15.17 -3.00
CA GLY A 182 11.97 -16.51 -3.25
C GLY A 182 13.23 -16.55 -4.12
N ASP A 183 13.57 -15.47 -4.82
CA ASP A 183 14.69 -15.41 -5.79
C ASP A 183 15.97 -14.79 -5.21
N GLY A 184 15.99 -14.48 -3.92
CA GLY A 184 17.14 -13.84 -3.26
C GLY A 184 17.41 -12.42 -3.74
N GLU A 185 16.36 -11.70 -4.11
CA GLU A 185 16.44 -10.32 -4.59
C GLU A 185 16.82 -9.36 -3.48
N TYR A 186 17.73 -8.46 -3.80
CA TYR A 186 18.31 -7.55 -2.85
C TYR A 186 18.67 -6.23 -3.53
N PHE A 187 18.32 -5.11 -2.92
CA PHE A 187 18.62 -3.79 -3.45
C PHE A 187 19.33 -2.92 -2.43
N LYS A 188 20.45 -2.33 -2.84
CA LYS A 188 21.13 -1.24 -2.14
C LYS A 188 21.11 0.00 -3.01
N GLY A 189 20.37 1.01 -2.54
CA GLY A 189 20.09 2.19 -3.33
C GLY A 189 20.93 3.40 -2.96
N LYS A 190 21.03 4.28 -3.93
CA LYS A 190 21.39 5.69 -3.71
C LYS A 190 20.23 6.56 -4.19
N LYS A 191 19.98 7.66 -3.49
CA LYS A 191 18.97 8.63 -3.89
C LYS A 191 19.46 9.44 -5.10
N ASP A 192 18.76 9.32 -6.23
CA ASP A 192 19.02 10.10 -7.43
C ASP A 192 18.21 11.40 -7.43
N ALA A 193 16.92 11.29 -7.03
CA ALA A 193 16.00 12.42 -7.03
C ALA A 193 14.95 12.28 -5.93
N ASN A 194 14.40 13.42 -5.52
CA ASN A 194 13.21 13.51 -4.68
C ASN A 194 12.33 14.68 -5.12
N ILE A 195 11.03 14.51 -4.91
CA ILE A 195 10.02 15.57 -5.04
C ILE A 195 9.10 15.55 -3.83
N PRO A 196 8.54 16.68 -3.40
CA PRO A 196 7.55 16.69 -2.34
C PRO A 196 6.36 15.77 -2.66
N ALA A 197 5.82 15.13 -1.66
CA ALA A 197 4.53 14.45 -1.78
C ALA A 197 3.45 15.45 -2.22
N PRO A 198 2.36 15.00 -2.90
CA PRO A 198 1.22 15.85 -3.19
C PRO A 198 0.69 16.55 -1.94
N SER A 199 0.20 17.78 -2.08
CA SER A 199 -0.27 18.58 -0.94
C SER A 199 -1.50 17.98 -0.22
N ASP A 200 -2.23 17.12 -0.90
CA ASP A 200 -3.38 16.35 -0.41
C ASP A 200 -3.01 14.94 0.08
N ALA A 201 -1.72 14.58 0.08
CA ALA A 201 -1.25 13.32 0.66
C ALA A 201 -1.61 13.25 2.15
N ASP A 202 -1.90 12.04 2.63
CA ASP A 202 -2.23 11.80 4.03
C ASP A 202 -1.08 12.26 4.95
N LYS A 203 -1.38 13.19 5.85
CA LYS A 203 -0.37 13.83 6.71
C LYS A 203 0.19 12.92 7.81
N GLY A 204 -0.38 11.75 8.00
CA GLY A 204 0.05 10.83 9.06
C GLY A 204 -0.91 10.77 10.24
N LEU A 205 -0.47 10.05 11.28
CA LEU A 205 -1.23 9.83 12.52
C LEU A 205 -0.77 10.78 13.62
N ASP A 206 0.41 10.51 14.17
CA ASP A 206 1.02 11.29 15.24
C ASP A 206 2.57 11.16 15.08
N PRO A 207 3.25 12.26 14.72
CA PRO A 207 2.68 13.55 14.32
C PRO A 207 2.01 13.52 12.93
N ALA A 208 0.97 14.35 12.76
CA ALA A 208 0.29 14.55 11.47
C ALA A 208 0.90 15.74 10.70
N THR A 209 2.22 15.70 10.51
CA THR A 209 3.03 16.82 9.98
C THR A 209 3.23 16.77 8.47
N GLY A 210 2.89 15.65 7.84
CA GLY A 210 2.93 15.50 6.39
C GLY A 210 3.45 14.15 5.93
N ALA A 211 3.30 13.90 4.64
CA ALA A 211 3.86 12.72 3.99
C ALA A 211 5.30 12.98 3.55
N VAL A 212 6.17 11.97 3.71
CA VAL A 212 7.56 12.06 3.23
C VAL A 212 7.63 12.15 1.71
N ASP A 213 8.70 12.77 1.20
CA ASP A 213 8.97 12.96 -0.22
C ASP A 213 8.87 11.66 -1.04
N TRP A 214 8.47 11.80 -2.29
CA TRP A 214 8.63 10.77 -3.30
C TRP A 214 10.07 10.72 -3.77
N LEU A 215 10.58 9.51 -3.96
CA LEU A 215 11.99 9.28 -4.26
C LEU A 215 12.18 8.41 -5.49
N ARG A 216 13.30 8.66 -6.21
CA ARG A 216 13.90 7.73 -7.15
C ARG A 216 15.24 7.26 -6.60
N LEU A 217 15.42 5.94 -6.49
CA LEU A 217 16.63 5.30 -5.98
C LEU A 217 17.20 4.39 -7.07
N SER A 218 18.46 4.58 -7.46
CA SER A 218 19.16 3.66 -8.37
C SER A 218 20.09 2.73 -7.60
N ASP A 219 20.45 1.62 -8.24
CA ASP A 219 21.40 0.65 -7.69
C ASP A 219 22.76 1.32 -7.38
N LYS A 220 23.32 0.98 -6.22
CA LYS A 220 24.65 1.40 -5.77
C LYS A 220 25.77 0.47 -6.30
N GLY A 221 25.43 -0.52 -7.13
CA GLY A 221 26.37 -1.47 -7.73
C GLY A 221 26.53 -2.79 -6.97
N THR A 222 25.66 -3.07 -6.00
CA THR A 222 25.70 -4.27 -5.16
C THR A 222 24.35 -4.94 -5.00
N SER A 223 23.39 -4.58 -5.84
CA SER A 223 22.05 -5.15 -5.86
C SER A 223 22.00 -6.47 -6.66
N THR A 224 21.01 -7.29 -6.37
CA THR A 224 20.72 -8.53 -7.10
C THR A 224 19.25 -8.51 -7.52
N GLY A 225 19.00 -8.65 -8.83
CA GLY A 225 17.65 -8.74 -9.39
C GLY A 225 16.83 -7.46 -9.39
N VAL A 226 17.34 -6.36 -8.83
CA VAL A 226 16.68 -5.04 -8.77
C VAL A 226 17.68 -3.94 -9.17
N SER A 227 17.28 -3.04 -10.05
CA SER A 227 18.13 -1.94 -10.52
C SER A 227 17.63 -0.55 -10.12
N LEU A 228 16.32 -0.43 -9.84
CA LEU A 228 15.70 0.87 -9.61
C LEU A 228 14.47 0.69 -8.70
N VAL A 229 14.31 1.61 -7.76
CA VAL A 229 13.17 1.65 -6.84
C VAL A 229 12.60 3.06 -6.76
N TYR A 230 11.29 3.19 -6.88
CA TYR A 230 10.59 4.43 -6.56
C TYR A 230 9.82 4.28 -5.25
N ARG A 231 9.87 5.30 -4.41
CA ARG A 231 8.95 5.50 -3.30
C ARG A 231 7.95 6.56 -3.72
N VAL A 232 6.68 6.19 -3.78
CA VAL A 232 5.59 7.08 -4.23
C VAL A 232 4.33 6.87 -3.38
N LEU A 233 3.31 7.68 -3.57
CA LEU A 233 2.03 7.59 -2.85
C LEU A 233 2.25 7.43 -1.34
N THR A 234 3.08 8.28 -0.78
CA THR A 234 3.45 8.26 0.63
C THR A 234 2.33 8.80 1.52
N ALA A 235 2.23 8.26 2.73
CA ALA A 235 1.32 8.70 3.78
C ALA A 235 2.09 8.80 5.11
N GLY A 236 2.04 9.94 5.77
CA GLY A 236 2.76 10.21 7.01
C GLY A 236 4.28 10.20 6.86
N GLY A 237 4.95 10.15 7.98
CA GLY A 237 6.40 9.94 8.08
C GLY A 237 7.22 11.21 8.32
N ASN A 238 6.69 12.42 8.16
CA ASN A 238 7.41 13.65 8.49
C ASN A 238 7.49 13.86 10.01
N PRO A 239 8.64 14.34 10.54
CA PRO A 239 8.83 14.56 11.96
C PRO A 239 8.17 15.84 12.46
N ASP A 240 7.99 15.94 13.78
CA ASP A 240 7.75 17.21 14.44
C ASP A 240 8.98 18.11 14.43
N ALA A 241 8.77 19.39 14.75
CA ALA A 241 9.85 20.34 14.98
C ALA A 241 10.76 19.84 16.12
N CYS A 242 12.07 20.07 15.95
CA CYS A 242 13.05 19.79 16.98
C CYS A 242 12.88 20.72 18.18
N THR A 243 12.77 20.17 19.40
CA THR A 243 12.63 20.96 20.62
C THR A 243 13.93 21.02 21.45
N ILE A 244 14.74 19.98 21.36
CA ILE A 244 16.04 19.91 22.04
C ILE A 244 17.09 19.18 21.18
N ALA A 245 18.37 19.44 21.42
CA ALA A 245 19.46 18.69 20.83
C ALA A 245 19.44 17.23 21.30
N GLY A 246 19.72 16.30 20.40
CA GLY A 246 19.72 14.86 20.70
C GLY A 246 18.34 14.20 20.75
N GLN A 247 17.25 14.95 20.54
CA GLN A 247 15.91 14.37 20.38
C GLN A 247 15.88 13.41 19.21
N THR A 248 15.32 12.22 19.43
CA THR A 248 15.04 11.24 18.37
C THR A 248 13.54 11.11 18.16
N GLN A 249 13.14 10.84 16.93
CA GLN A 249 11.74 10.64 16.57
C GLN A 249 11.62 9.42 15.66
N SER A 250 10.56 8.63 15.84
CA SER A 250 10.21 7.51 14.98
C SER A 250 8.76 7.71 14.56
N VAL A 251 8.56 8.08 13.30
CA VAL A 251 7.27 8.53 12.79
C VAL A 251 6.65 7.47 11.90
N PRO A 252 5.42 7.01 12.20
CA PRO A 252 4.72 6.03 11.35
C PRO A 252 4.55 6.54 9.92
N TYR A 253 4.81 5.66 8.95
CA TYR A 253 4.58 5.97 7.56
C TYR A 253 4.17 4.74 6.76
N THR A 254 3.60 4.99 5.60
CA THR A 254 3.35 4.00 4.56
C THR A 254 3.71 4.59 3.21
N ALA A 255 4.17 3.75 2.29
CA ALA A 255 4.51 4.15 0.93
C ALA A 255 4.25 3.00 -0.05
N GLN A 256 4.02 3.33 -1.31
CA GLN A 256 4.22 2.35 -2.38
C GLN A 256 5.67 2.37 -2.84
N TYR A 257 6.22 1.17 -3.04
CA TYR A 257 7.54 0.97 -3.64
C TYR A 257 7.38 0.24 -4.97
N TRP A 258 7.81 0.90 -6.05
CA TRP A 258 7.77 0.33 -7.39
C TRP A 258 9.16 -0.17 -7.75
N ILE A 259 9.27 -1.48 -7.92
CA ILE A 259 10.53 -2.23 -8.04
C ILE A 259 10.76 -2.60 -9.48
N TYR A 260 11.91 -2.21 -10.03
CA TYR A 260 12.29 -2.44 -11.43
C TYR A 260 13.62 -3.20 -11.54
N SER A 261 13.77 -3.92 -12.65
CA SER A 261 15.02 -4.58 -13.06
C SER A 261 15.37 -4.21 -14.51
N ASN A 262 16.65 -4.25 -14.80
CA ASN A 262 17.16 -4.15 -16.18
C ASN A 262 17.08 -5.49 -16.89
#